data_beed3bb6c742856774b295561cbd3cb9
#
_entry.id   beed3bb6c742856774b295561cbd3cb9
#
_cell.length_a   1.000
_cell.length_b   1.000
_cell.length_c   1.000
_cell.angle_alpha   90.00
_cell.angle_beta   90.00
_cell.angle_gamma   90.00
#
_symmetry.space_group_name_H-M   'P 1'
#
loop_
_entity.id
_entity.type
_entity.pdbx_description
1 polymer ?
#
loop_
_entity_poly.entity_id
_entity_poly.type
_entity_poly.pdbx_seq_one_letter_code
_entity_poly.pdbx_strand_id
1 'polypeptide(L)'
;MKKQTIITACTFAAMTMATPAVFAVQPAMSNHVCASDAIKKDNRPVESKRLFRSKAVEEQIQRIQQLLKNQKLSWMFTNCFPNTLDTTVHFRKDKKDGKPDTFVYTGDIHAMWLRDSGAQVWPYVQ
;
A
#
# COMPACT_ATOMS: atom_id res chain seq x y z
N MET A 1 74.10 -17.53 -46.47
CA MET A 1 72.84 -17.77 -45.78
C MET A 1 72.69 -16.67 -44.73
N LYS A 2 71.87 -15.64 -45.02
CA LYS A 2 71.68 -14.48 -44.16
C LYS A 2 70.42 -14.70 -43.30
N LYS A 3 70.54 -14.71 -42.01
CA LYS A 3 69.40 -14.75 -41.07
C LYS A 3 68.88 -13.30 -40.89
N GLN A 4 67.65 -13.09 -41.30
CA GLN A 4 66.95 -11.84 -40.98
C GLN A 4 66.29 -11.95 -39.60
N THR A 5 66.64 -11.01 -38.74
CA THR A 5 66.08 -10.82 -37.42
C THR A 5 64.89 -9.84 -37.56
N ILE A 6 63.69 -10.34 -37.31
CA ILE A 6 62.48 -9.53 -37.28
C ILE A 6 62.36 -8.93 -35.87
N ILE A 7 62.45 -7.60 -35.78
CA ILE A 7 62.17 -6.85 -34.53
C ILE A 7 60.67 -6.55 -34.50
N THR A 8 59.98 -7.20 -33.61
CA THR A 8 58.55 -6.90 -33.37
C THR A 8 58.47 -5.73 -32.37
N ALA A 9 58.00 -4.59 -32.85
CA ALA A 9 57.73 -3.45 -32.03
C ALA A 9 56.41 -3.68 -31.21
N CYS A 10 56.56 -3.78 -29.90
CA CYS A 10 55.39 -3.79 -29.02
C CYS A 10 54.91 -2.35 -28.84
N THR A 11 53.77 -2.02 -29.43
CA THR A 11 53.03 -0.80 -29.18
C THR A 11 52.29 -0.94 -27.83
N PHE A 12 52.74 -0.18 -26.84
CA PHE A 12 52.00 -0.01 -25.57
C PHE A 12 50.75 0.81 -25.85
N ALA A 13 49.59 0.16 -25.80
CA ALA A 13 48.32 0.85 -25.75
C ALA A 13 48.12 1.40 -24.34
N ALA A 14 48.11 2.71 -24.21
CA ALA A 14 47.77 3.39 -22.96
C ALA A 14 46.29 3.13 -22.65
N MET A 15 46.06 2.32 -21.62
CA MET A 15 44.72 2.07 -21.10
C MET A 15 44.33 3.28 -20.24
N THR A 16 43.50 4.17 -20.80
CA THR A 16 42.88 5.24 -20.04
C THR A 16 41.89 4.65 -19.06
N MET A 17 42.24 4.72 -17.79
CA MET A 17 41.32 4.36 -16.69
C MET A 17 40.17 5.36 -16.71
N ALA A 18 38.98 4.89 -17.11
CA ALA A 18 37.75 5.61 -16.92
C ALA A 18 37.47 5.68 -15.40
N THR A 19 37.49 6.87 -14.86
CA THR A 19 37.07 7.14 -13.49
C THR A 19 35.61 6.71 -13.33
N PRO A 20 35.27 5.97 -12.28
CA PRO A 20 33.86 5.65 -12.02
C PRO A 20 33.13 6.97 -11.76
N ALA A 21 32.09 7.21 -12.56
CA ALA A 21 31.14 8.28 -12.29
C ALA A 21 30.56 8.04 -10.89
N VAL A 22 30.93 8.90 -9.96
CA VAL A 22 30.31 8.99 -8.66
C VAL A 22 28.84 9.32 -8.94
N PHE A 23 27.97 8.37 -8.77
CA PHE A 23 26.54 8.62 -8.71
C PHE A 23 26.33 9.60 -7.56
N ALA A 24 26.20 10.87 -7.89
CA ALA A 24 25.71 11.87 -6.98
C ALA A 24 24.30 11.43 -6.58
N VAL A 25 24.17 10.86 -5.38
CA VAL A 25 22.90 10.70 -4.72
C VAL A 25 22.30 12.09 -4.67
N GLN A 26 21.27 12.32 -5.49
CA GLN A 26 20.53 13.58 -5.45
C GLN A 26 19.87 13.66 -4.07
N PRO A 27 20.23 14.63 -3.24
CA PRO A 27 19.41 14.96 -2.09
C PRO A 27 18.24 15.77 -2.62
N ALA A 28 17.12 15.48 -2.16
CA ALA A 28 15.89 16.19 -2.33
C ALA A 28 14.86 15.44 -3.18
N MET A 29 14.25 14.48 -2.53
CA MET A 29 12.80 14.56 -2.56
C MET A 29 12.43 15.95 -2.07
N SER A 30 12.19 16.86 -3.00
CA SER A 30 11.54 18.12 -2.70
C SER A 30 10.27 17.75 -1.96
N ASN A 31 10.09 18.30 -0.78
CA ASN A 31 8.81 18.35 -0.10
C ASN A 31 7.84 19.08 -1.03
N HIS A 32 7.29 18.37 -2.01
CA HIS A 32 6.03 18.74 -2.60
C HIS A 32 5.01 18.57 -1.48
N VAL A 33 4.97 19.56 -0.59
CA VAL A 33 3.78 19.85 0.20
C VAL A 33 2.70 20.04 -0.86
N CYS A 34 1.92 18.98 -1.10
CA CYS A 34 0.72 19.11 -1.90
C CYS A 34 -0.11 20.21 -1.26
N ALA A 35 -0.15 21.34 -1.91
CA ALA A 35 -0.97 22.48 -1.53
C ALA A 35 -2.45 22.08 -1.66
N SER A 36 -2.98 21.45 -0.67
CA SER A 36 -4.39 21.44 -0.25
C SER A 36 -4.51 20.57 1.00
N ASP A 37 -4.11 21.09 2.14
CA ASP A 37 -4.48 20.57 3.45
C ASP A 37 -5.96 20.90 3.81
N ALA A 38 -6.78 21.12 2.81
CA ALA A 38 -8.21 21.19 3.01
C ALA A 38 -8.65 19.81 3.54
N ILE A 39 -9.14 19.76 4.76
CA ILE A 39 -9.72 18.56 5.37
C ILE A 39 -10.79 18.05 4.41
N LYS A 40 -10.50 16.91 3.78
CA LYS A 40 -11.42 16.30 2.85
C LYS A 40 -12.65 15.84 3.61
N LYS A 41 -13.83 16.01 3.00
CA LYS A 41 -15.08 15.52 3.55
C LYS A 41 -14.97 14.01 3.87
N ASP A 42 -15.54 13.59 4.99
CA ASP A 42 -15.67 12.16 5.31
C ASP A 42 -16.50 11.47 4.22
N ASN A 43 -15.94 10.41 3.64
CA ASN A 43 -16.56 9.61 2.58
C ASN A 43 -17.20 8.32 3.10
N ARG A 44 -17.09 8.03 4.40
CA ARG A 44 -17.74 6.85 4.96
C ARG A 44 -19.27 6.91 4.76
N PRO A 45 -19.90 5.77 4.49
CA PRO A 45 -21.36 5.71 4.50
C PRO A 45 -21.92 6.14 5.86
N VAL A 46 -23.07 6.80 5.85
CA VAL A 46 -23.81 7.07 7.09
C VAL A 46 -24.06 5.77 7.83
N GLU A 47 -24.07 5.81 9.16
CA GLU A 47 -24.07 4.61 10.01
C GLU A 47 -25.20 3.61 9.65
N SER A 48 -26.38 4.11 9.31
CA SER A 48 -27.55 3.30 8.91
C SER A 48 -27.36 2.53 7.60
N LYS A 49 -26.39 2.93 6.76
CA LYS A 49 -26.09 2.28 5.46
C LYS A 49 -24.88 1.34 5.53
N ARG A 50 -24.17 1.28 6.66
CA ARG A 50 -23.03 0.38 6.83
C ARG A 50 -23.51 -1.06 6.96
N LEU A 51 -22.89 -1.96 6.20
CA LEU A 51 -23.27 -3.37 6.12
C LEU A 51 -22.93 -4.14 7.40
N PHE A 52 -21.75 -3.88 7.96
CA PHE A 52 -21.31 -4.50 9.20
C PHE A 52 -20.73 -3.45 10.15
N ARG A 53 -21.15 -3.47 11.40
CA ARG A 53 -20.70 -2.54 12.42
C ARG A 53 -20.00 -3.28 13.56
N SER A 54 -18.81 -2.83 13.91
CA SER A 54 -18.03 -3.36 15.02
C SER A 54 -17.61 -2.24 15.95
N LYS A 55 -18.03 -2.34 17.22
CA LYS A 55 -17.63 -1.39 18.25
C LYS A 55 -16.11 -1.33 18.41
N ALA A 56 -15.43 -2.48 18.38
CA ALA A 56 -13.98 -2.56 18.50
C ALA A 56 -13.27 -1.82 17.36
N VAL A 57 -13.81 -1.87 16.12
CA VAL A 57 -13.25 -1.14 14.98
C VAL A 57 -13.44 0.36 15.15
N GLU A 58 -14.58 0.83 15.64
CA GLU A 58 -14.81 2.26 15.90
C GLU A 58 -13.87 2.77 17.01
N GLU A 59 -13.69 2.01 18.08
CA GLU A 59 -12.74 2.33 19.16
C GLU A 59 -11.29 2.39 18.62
N GLN A 60 -10.91 1.47 17.76
CA GLN A 60 -9.60 1.48 17.11
C GLN A 60 -9.41 2.72 16.23
N ILE A 61 -10.43 3.12 15.46
CA ILE A 61 -10.38 4.34 14.65
C ILE A 61 -10.14 5.56 15.54
N GLN A 62 -10.90 5.71 16.61
CA GLN A 62 -10.74 6.81 17.54
C GLN A 62 -9.34 6.84 18.18
N ARG A 63 -8.83 5.69 18.60
CA ARG A 63 -7.49 5.55 19.16
C ARG A 63 -6.40 6.01 18.20
N ILE A 64 -6.47 5.55 16.95
CA ILE A 64 -5.47 5.89 15.93
C ILE A 64 -5.57 7.36 15.52
N GLN A 65 -6.77 7.91 15.41
CA GLN A 65 -6.95 9.34 15.14
C GLN A 65 -6.26 10.24 16.19
N GLN A 66 -6.30 9.85 17.46
CA GLN A 66 -5.63 10.59 18.54
C GLN A 66 -4.09 10.52 18.43
N LEU A 67 -3.55 9.44 17.89
CA LEU A 67 -2.11 9.23 17.71
C LEU A 67 -1.56 9.91 16.44
N LEU A 68 -2.37 10.04 15.40
CA LEU A 68 -1.95 10.59 14.12
C LEU A 68 -1.96 12.12 14.13
N LYS A 69 -0.76 12.73 14.17
CA LYS A 69 -0.60 14.19 14.05
C LYS A 69 -0.93 14.73 12.67
N ASN A 70 -0.75 13.93 11.63
CA ASN A 70 -1.01 14.31 10.25
C ASN A 70 -2.49 14.14 9.92
N GLN A 71 -3.19 15.23 9.68
CA GLN A 71 -4.62 15.24 9.41
C GLN A 71 -5.01 14.45 8.15
N LYS A 72 -4.17 14.47 7.11
CA LYS A 72 -4.42 13.71 5.88
C LYS A 72 -4.35 12.20 6.14
N LEU A 73 -3.36 11.74 6.91
CA LEU A 73 -3.26 10.33 7.30
C LEU A 73 -4.41 9.92 8.20
N SER A 74 -4.80 10.76 9.15
CA SER A 74 -5.97 10.52 10.01
C SER A 74 -7.24 10.36 9.19
N TRP A 75 -7.48 11.26 8.24
CA TRP A 75 -8.61 11.19 7.31
C TRP A 75 -8.55 9.90 6.46
N MET A 76 -7.39 9.57 5.88
CA MET A 76 -7.22 8.35 5.09
C MET A 76 -7.52 7.10 5.92
N PHE A 77 -6.97 7.01 7.13
CA PHE A 77 -7.20 5.88 8.00
C PHE A 77 -8.69 5.70 8.33
N THR A 78 -9.36 6.79 8.70
CA THR A 78 -10.79 6.78 9.04
C THR A 78 -11.67 6.31 7.89
N ASN A 79 -11.30 6.62 6.66
CA ASN A 79 -12.08 6.26 5.47
C ASN A 79 -11.70 4.90 4.88
N CYS A 80 -10.42 4.51 4.94
CA CYS A 80 -9.95 3.28 4.32
C CYS A 80 -10.05 2.07 5.25
N PHE A 81 -9.70 2.24 6.52
CA PHE A 81 -9.66 1.12 7.48
C PHE A 81 -11.03 0.43 7.64
N PRO A 82 -12.16 1.13 7.82
CA PRO A 82 -13.46 0.47 7.98
C PRO A 82 -14.14 0.12 6.65
N ASN A 83 -13.59 0.50 5.50
CA ASN A 83 -14.29 0.44 4.22
C ASN A 83 -14.79 -0.98 3.87
N THR A 84 -13.99 -2.00 4.10
CA THR A 84 -14.40 -3.40 3.84
C THR A 84 -15.64 -3.77 4.64
N LEU A 85 -15.66 -3.45 5.93
CA LEU A 85 -16.81 -3.75 6.80
C LEU A 85 -18.03 -2.90 6.44
N ASP A 86 -17.81 -1.63 6.12
CA ASP A 86 -18.90 -0.69 5.82
C ASP A 86 -19.60 -1.03 4.49
N THR A 87 -18.88 -1.60 3.49
CA THR A 87 -19.39 -1.65 2.11
C THR A 87 -19.40 -3.03 1.47
N THR A 88 -18.63 -4.00 1.95
CA THR A 88 -18.44 -5.28 1.25
C THR A 88 -18.77 -6.53 2.07
N VAL A 89 -18.93 -6.41 3.38
CA VAL A 89 -19.21 -7.54 4.27
C VAL A 89 -20.70 -7.75 4.46
N HIS A 90 -21.22 -8.86 3.96
CA HIS A 90 -22.60 -9.28 4.14
C HIS A 90 -22.67 -10.40 5.19
N PHE A 91 -22.92 -10.01 6.41
CA PHE A 91 -23.08 -10.94 7.53
C PHE A 91 -24.55 -11.39 7.66
N ARG A 92 -24.75 -12.68 7.83
CA ARG A 92 -26.06 -13.27 8.15
C ARG A 92 -25.91 -14.46 9.09
N LYS A 93 -26.99 -14.87 9.69
CA LYS A 93 -27.09 -16.16 10.40
C LYS A 93 -27.90 -17.12 9.54
N ASP A 94 -27.41 -18.34 9.39
CA ASP A 94 -28.17 -19.39 8.71
C ASP A 94 -29.49 -19.59 9.41
N LYS A 95 -30.57 -19.72 8.63
CA LYS A 95 -31.95 -19.88 9.17
C LYS A 95 -32.20 -21.26 9.78
N LYS A 96 -31.38 -22.27 9.41
CA LYS A 96 -31.60 -23.66 9.87
C LYS A 96 -30.85 -23.94 11.17
N ASP A 97 -29.59 -23.58 11.26
CA ASP A 97 -28.73 -23.94 12.39
C ASP A 97 -28.23 -22.74 13.18
N GLY A 98 -28.59 -21.51 12.76
CA GLY A 98 -28.20 -20.27 13.45
C GLY A 98 -26.71 -19.92 13.35
N LYS A 99 -25.92 -20.67 12.57
CA LYS A 99 -24.49 -20.42 12.42
C LYS A 99 -24.21 -19.13 11.67
N PRO A 100 -23.15 -18.44 12.02
CA PRO A 100 -22.72 -17.26 11.28
C PRO A 100 -22.29 -17.64 9.87
N ASP A 101 -22.78 -16.89 8.90
CA ASP A 101 -22.41 -16.98 7.49
C ASP A 101 -22.07 -15.58 7.00
N THR A 102 -20.95 -15.46 6.32
CA THR A 102 -20.43 -14.16 5.89
C THR A 102 -19.94 -14.23 4.46
N PHE A 103 -20.45 -13.34 3.63
CA PHE A 103 -19.98 -13.15 2.28
C PHE A 103 -19.24 -11.81 2.18
N VAL A 104 -18.02 -11.82 1.63
CA VAL A 104 -17.18 -10.64 1.46
C VAL A 104 -16.92 -10.40 -0.03
N TYR A 105 -17.46 -9.32 -0.56
CA TYR A 105 -17.16 -8.91 -1.95
C TYR A 105 -15.71 -8.48 -2.10
N THR A 106 -15.08 -8.88 -3.21
CA THR A 106 -13.70 -8.52 -3.54
C THR A 106 -13.63 -7.43 -4.60
N GLY A 107 -14.13 -6.23 -4.25
CA GLY A 107 -14.17 -5.09 -5.16
C GLY A 107 -15.54 -4.92 -5.81
N ASP A 108 -15.57 -4.69 -7.12
CA ASP A 108 -16.78 -4.39 -7.91
C ASP A 108 -17.49 -5.65 -8.46
N ILE A 109 -16.89 -6.82 -8.29
CA ILE A 109 -17.43 -8.08 -8.76
C ILE A 109 -18.20 -8.77 -7.64
N HIS A 110 -19.41 -9.29 -7.94
CA HIS A 110 -20.21 -10.10 -7.01
C HIS A 110 -19.59 -11.50 -6.85
N ALA A 111 -18.41 -11.55 -6.27
CA ALA A 111 -17.68 -12.79 -6.03
C ALA A 111 -16.90 -12.70 -4.70
N MET A 112 -16.71 -13.85 -4.07
CA MET A 112 -15.87 -14.00 -2.89
C MET A 112 -14.66 -14.85 -3.26
N TRP A 113 -13.55 -14.18 -3.54
CA TRP A 113 -12.27 -14.83 -3.80
C TRP A 113 -11.56 -15.06 -2.47
N LEU A 114 -11.32 -16.28 -2.08
CA LEU A 114 -10.80 -16.62 -0.74
C LEU A 114 -9.53 -15.83 -0.37
N ARG A 115 -8.57 -15.76 -1.28
CA ARG A 115 -7.32 -15.01 -1.05
C ARG A 115 -7.59 -13.53 -0.82
N ASP A 116 -8.37 -12.93 -1.70
CA ASP A 116 -8.60 -11.49 -1.70
C ASP A 116 -9.53 -11.08 -0.54
N SER A 117 -10.59 -11.84 -0.30
CA SER A 117 -11.48 -11.64 0.86
C SER A 117 -10.71 -11.85 2.18
N GLY A 118 -9.83 -12.85 2.25
CA GLY A 118 -8.97 -13.06 3.40
C GLY A 118 -8.04 -11.87 3.67
N ALA A 119 -7.40 -11.33 2.62
CA ALA A 119 -6.56 -10.13 2.73
C ALA A 119 -7.35 -8.90 3.19
N GLN A 120 -8.57 -8.71 2.69
CA GLN A 120 -9.43 -7.58 3.06
C GLN A 120 -9.87 -7.62 4.53
N VAL A 121 -10.10 -8.79 5.10
CA VAL A 121 -10.55 -8.92 6.50
C VAL A 121 -9.41 -9.08 7.49
N TRP A 122 -8.22 -9.41 7.01
CA TRP A 122 -7.04 -9.61 7.85
C TRP A 122 -6.76 -8.49 8.87
N PRO A 123 -6.88 -7.20 8.52
CA PRO A 123 -6.63 -6.10 9.46
C PRO A 123 -7.55 -6.09 10.71
N TYR A 124 -8.64 -6.85 10.69
CA TYR A 124 -9.62 -6.92 11.79
C TYR A 124 -9.49 -8.16 12.67
N VAL A 125 -8.56 -9.07 12.32
CA VAL A 125 -8.33 -10.36 13.01
C VAL A 125 -7.19 -10.21 14.03
N GLN A 126 -7.34 -9.30 14.99
CA GLN A 126 -6.35 -9.09 16.06
C GLN A 126 -7.01 -9.11 17.43
#